data_d8a25471ab669939df51bb5aa59edbc4
#
_entry.id   d8a25471ab669939df51bb5aa59edbc4
#
_cell.length_a   1.000
_cell.length_b   1.000
_cell.length_c   1.000
_cell.angle_alpha   90.00
_cell.angle_beta   90.00
_cell.angle_gamma   90.00
#
_symmetry.space_group_name_H-M   'P 1'
#
loop_
_entity.id
_entity.type
_entity.pdbx_description
1 polymer ?
#
loop_
_entity_poly.entity_id
_entity_poly.type
_entity_poly.pdbx_seq_one_letter_code
_entity_poly.pdbx_strand_id
1 'polypeptide(L)'
;MGRLIILGNGFDLYHGLPTSYKNDLVPILKELNSDLFEKLNKLYFEENIDLWSDFEKQIGRTKSLDCLNSPIIDKLLYLFNIDAISYPPESENYGNFWLEFEEARHEAESNRVHLETVFSEYHSDLDDVKEFFREGLKQMCKCANEANNKKNYLNKNILFSDNDYFISFNYTNTLEKIYPNVSKSNICYIHGTIEEEELIFGNLSENIVDTTSDLNEENEKYCKSDIKGCEIHVKQEFIDNVTYEQEEFDQYNENVVAYMNQLNMSMIKPIQIKRLKKFLEKLDIKKIYIFGFSMGKVDLPYFEMIYDLFPKAEWFISVYNSSTMIKENIEESKFEKKIKYLKTEKFLEKLNRNF
;
A
#
# COMPACT_ATOMS: atom_id res chain seq x y z
N MET A 1 -30.08 -20.67 14.87
CA MET A 1 -29.11 -20.84 13.78
C MET A 1 -28.27 -19.58 13.74
N GLY A 2 -26.95 -19.69 13.92
CA GLY A 2 -26.07 -18.54 14.02
C GLY A 2 -25.88 -17.81 12.68
N ARG A 3 -25.94 -16.48 12.73
CA ARG A 3 -25.53 -15.61 11.61
C ARG A 3 -24.19 -14.98 11.97
N LEU A 4 -23.30 -14.90 11.00
CA LEU A 4 -22.04 -14.16 11.11
C LEU A 4 -22.12 -12.92 10.22
N ILE A 5 -21.92 -11.75 10.81
CA ILE A 5 -21.94 -10.48 10.11
C ILE A 5 -20.51 -9.92 10.09
N ILE A 6 -19.99 -9.67 8.90
CA ILE A 6 -18.65 -9.12 8.68
C ILE A 6 -18.82 -7.67 8.23
N LEU A 7 -18.20 -6.76 8.95
CA LEU A 7 -18.32 -5.32 8.78
C LEU A 7 -16.99 -4.72 8.32
N GLY A 8 -17.03 -3.97 7.24
CA GLY A 8 -15.94 -3.12 6.76
C GLY A 8 -16.29 -1.64 6.83
N ASN A 9 -15.39 -0.77 6.39
CA ASN A 9 -15.53 0.68 6.50
C ASN A 9 -16.83 1.25 5.88
N GLY A 10 -17.38 0.58 4.86
CA GLY A 10 -18.67 0.95 4.29
C GLY A 10 -19.85 0.86 5.26
N PHE A 11 -19.72 0.13 6.39
CA PHE A 11 -20.71 0.15 7.46
C PHE A 11 -20.74 1.49 8.19
N ASP A 12 -19.58 2.05 8.50
CA ASP A 12 -19.46 3.37 9.12
C ASP A 12 -19.97 4.46 8.16
N LEU A 13 -19.55 4.41 6.91
CA LEU A 13 -19.99 5.34 5.85
C LEU A 13 -21.49 5.27 5.62
N TYR A 14 -22.10 4.07 5.70
CA TYR A 14 -23.56 3.91 5.61
C TYR A 14 -24.31 4.64 6.72
N HIS A 15 -23.71 4.73 7.90
CA HIS A 15 -24.23 5.48 9.04
C HIS A 15 -23.87 6.99 9.00
N GLY A 16 -23.21 7.44 7.94
CA GLY A 16 -22.81 8.84 7.75
C GLY A 16 -21.64 9.28 8.61
N LEU A 17 -20.80 8.34 9.03
CA LEU A 17 -19.63 8.65 9.84
C LEU A 17 -18.43 9.05 8.98
N PRO A 18 -17.60 9.98 9.45
CA PRO A 18 -16.43 10.47 8.73
C PRO A 18 -15.27 9.46 8.84
N THR A 19 -15.28 8.42 8.03
CA THR A 19 -14.27 7.36 8.00
C THR A 19 -13.75 7.07 6.60
N SER A 20 -13.94 7.98 5.65
CA SER A 20 -13.36 7.89 4.32
C SER A 20 -11.88 8.20 4.36
N TYR A 21 -11.03 7.28 3.92
CA TYR A 21 -9.58 7.54 3.86
C TYR A 21 -9.27 8.77 3.00
N LYS A 22 -9.90 8.89 1.83
CA LYS A 22 -9.69 10.03 0.94
C LYS A 22 -10.22 11.35 1.51
N ASN A 23 -11.43 11.35 2.07
CA ASN A 23 -12.11 12.60 2.43
C ASN A 23 -11.89 13.02 3.89
N ASP A 24 -11.63 12.04 4.77
CA ASP A 24 -11.55 12.31 6.21
C ASP A 24 -10.13 12.07 6.77
N LEU A 25 -9.42 11.02 6.32
CA LEU A 25 -8.06 10.77 6.80
C LEU A 25 -7.03 11.74 6.19
N VAL A 26 -7.08 12.00 4.88
CA VAL A 26 -6.13 12.88 4.19
C VAL A 26 -6.06 14.28 4.81
N PRO A 27 -7.17 14.99 5.08
CA PRO A 27 -7.11 16.29 5.76
C PRO A 27 -6.44 16.22 7.13
N ILE A 28 -6.71 15.17 7.90
CA ILE A 28 -6.11 14.97 9.23
C ILE A 28 -4.60 14.77 9.11
N LEU A 29 -4.13 13.95 8.19
CA LEU A 29 -2.70 13.73 7.97
C LEU A 29 -1.98 15.01 7.54
N LYS A 30 -2.60 15.81 6.68
CA LYS A 30 -2.06 17.12 6.27
C LYS A 30 -1.95 18.09 7.46
N GLU A 31 -2.91 18.05 8.36
CA GLU A 31 -2.89 18.89 9.56
C GLU A 31 -1.85 18.41 10.58
N LEU A 32 -1.64 17.09 10.71
CA LEU A 32 -0.64 16.52 11.60
C LEU A 32 0.78 16.87 11.20
N ASN A 33 1.14 16.65 9.94
CA ASN A 33 2.44 17.00 9.39
C ASN A 33 2.35 17.08 7.84
N SER A 34 2.24 18.31 7.34
CA SER A 34 2.08 18.56 5.90
C SER A 34 3.28 18.08 5.09
N ASP A 35 4.50 18.29 5.58
CA ASP A 35 5.71 17.94 4.84
C ASP A 35 5.87 16.43 4.71
N LEU A 36 5.68 15.70 5.82
CA LEU A 36 5.70 14.24 5.80
C LEU A 36 4.55 13.68 4.94
N PHE A 37 3.35 14.28 5.02
CA PHE A 37 2.23 13.90 4.17
C PHE A 37 2.58 14.01 2.68
N GLU A 38 3.13 15.13 2.21
CA GLU A 38 3.44 15.33 0.79
C GLU A 38 4.53 14.34 0.32
N LYS A 39 5.55 14.08 1.15
CA LYS A 39 6.56 13.05 0.89
C LYS A 39 5.93 11.66 0.70
N LEU A 40 5.07 11.23 1.64
CA LEU A 40 4.42 9.92 1.59
C LEU A 40 3.35 9.82 0.48
N ASN A 41 2.68 10.94 0.19
CA ASN A 41 1.72 11.03 -0.91
C ASN A 41 2.41 10.80 -2.27
N LYS A 42 3.59 11.37 -2.46
CA LYS A 42 4.42 11.12 -3.64
C LYS A 42 4.90 9.66 -3.68
N LEU A 43 5.40 9.15 -2.56
CA LEU A 43 6.02 7.83 -2.47
C LEU A 43 5.03 6.68 -2.71
N TYR A 44 3.85 6.73 -2.08
CA TYR A 44 2.88 5.63 -2.08
C TYR A 44 1.68 5.85 -2.99
N PHE A 45 1.32 7.11 -3.25
CA PHE A 45 0.06 7.45 -3.91
C PHE A 45 0.25 8.23 -5.22
N GLU A 46 1.50 8.40 -5.71
CA GLU A 46 1.81 9.09 -6.97
C GLU A 46 1.14 10.46 -7.08
N GLU A 47 1.00 11.19 -5.96
CA GLU A 47 0.25 12.44 -5.87
C GLU A 47 -1.22 12.31 -6.32
N ASN A 48 -1.71 11.08 -6.52
CA ASN A 48 -3.08 10.81 -6.93
C ASN A 48 -4.00 10.60 -5.72
N ILE A 49 -4.81 11.59 -5.43
CA ILE A 49 -5.73 11.59 -4.28
C ILE A 49 -6.77 10.43 -4.34
N ASP A 50 -7.06 9.89 -5.51
CA ASP A 50 -8.03 8.80 -5.65
C ASP A 50 -7.48 7.47 -5.10
N LEU A 51 -6.16 7.28 -5.12
CA LEU A 51 -5.51 6.09 -4.57
C LEU A 51 -5.67 5.98 -3.05
N TRP A 52 -5.92 7.09 -2.34
CA TRP A 52 -6.21 7.08 -0.91
C TRP A 52 -7.47 6.30 -0.54
N SER A 53 -8.37 6.08 -1.48
CA SER A 53 -9.52 5.19 -1.26
C SER A 53 -9.12 3.74 -0.99
N ASP A 54 -7.94 3.33 -1.47
CA ASP A 54 -7.35 2.01 -1.30
C ASP A 54 -6.11 2.05 -0.38
N PHE A 55 -6.15 2.88 0.68
CA PHE A 55 -5.04 3.18 1.59
C PHE A 55 -4.20 1.96 1.97
N GLU A 56 -4.82 0.91 2.50
CA GLU A 56 -4.10 -0.30 2.93
C GLU A 56 -3.46 -1.09 1.77
N LYS A 57 -3.93 -0.90 0.54
CA LYS A 57 -3.33 -1.51 -0.65
C LYS A 57 -2.10 -0.75 -1.12
N GLN A 58 -2.05 0.56 -0.89
CA GLN A 58 -0.99 1.43 -1.40
C GLN A 58 0.19 1.55 -0.44
N ILE A 59 -0.06 1.67 0.87
CA ILE A 59 1.04 1.78 1.85
C ILE A 59 1.91 0.52 1.84
N GLY A 60 3.23 0.72 1.92
CA GLY A 60 4.19 -0.37 1.82
C GLY A 60 4.43 -0.86 0.38
N ARG A 61 3.96 -0.12 -0.61
CA ARG A 61 4.26 -0.35 -2.03
C ARG A 61 4.86 0.92 -2.60
N THR A 62 6.15 1.08 -2.47
CA THR A 62 6.84 2.11 -3.22
C THR A 62 6.68 1.80 -4.70
N LYS A 63 6.06 2.73 -5.41
CA LYS A 63 5.95 2.65 -6.85
C LYS A 63 7.18 3.30 -7.44
N SER A 64 7.66 2.68 -8.49
CA SER A 64 8.85 2.95 -9.27
C SER A 64 9.83 3.97 -8.67
N LEU A 65 11.00 3.49 -8.45
CA LEU A 65 12.17 4.33 -8.24
C LEU A 65 12.60 4.94 -9.59
N ASP A 66 11.64 5.53 -10.34
CA ASP A 66 11.97 6.22 -11.60
C ASP A 66 13.04 7.31 -11.40
N CYS A 67 13.20 7.78 -10.15
CA CYS A 67 14.31 8.64 -9.78
C CYS A 67 15.68 7.92 -9.78
N LEU A 68 15.71 6.58 -9.79
CA LEU A 68 16.95 5.79 -9.89
C LEU A 68 17.31 5.45 -11.34
N ASN A 69 16.33 5.42 -12.24
CA ASN A 69 16.58 5.38 -13.69
C ASN A 69 16.79 6.81 -14.17
N SER A 70 17.95 7.37 -13.81
CA SER A 70 18.28 8.70 -14.29
C SER A 70 18.55 8.66 -15.79
N PRO A 71 17.78 9.40 -16.63
CA PRO A 71 18.05 9.54 -18.07
C PRO A 71 19.48 10.00 -18.36
N ILE A 72 20.16 10.53 -17.37
CA ILE A 72 21.52 11.03 -17.41
C ILE A 72 22.54 9.91 -17.37
N ILE A 73 22.27 8.85 -16.60
CA ILE A 73 23.15 7.69 -16.57
C ILE A 73 23.05 6.93 -17.90
N ASP A 74 21.83 6.78 -18.44
CA ASP A 74 21.67 6.25 -19.78
C ASP A 74 22.39 7.12 -20.82
N LYS A 75 22.39 8.44 -20.67
CA LYS A 75 23.12 9.37 -21.53
C LYS A 75 24.64 9.22 -21.35
N LEU A 76 25.14 9.08 -20.13
CA LEU A 76 26.56 8.84 -19.85
C LEU A 76 27.04 7.52 -20.45
N LEU A 77 26.27 6.45 -20.26
CA LEU A 77 26.54 5.12 -20.84
C LEU A 77 26.47 5.16 -22.37
N TYR A 78 25.53 5.89 -22.96
CA TYR A 78 25.40 6.08 -24.39
C TYR A 78 26.61 6.84 -24.97
N LEU A 79 27.01 7.95 -24.37
CA LEU A 79 28.18 8.73 -24.79
C LEU A 79 29.45 7.90 -24.66
N PHE A 80 29.58 7.10 -23.59
CA PHE A 80 30.72 6.21 -23.40
C PHE A 80 30.80 5.12 -24.50
N ASN A 81 29.68 4.52 -24.88
CA ASN A 81 29.68 3.38 -25.81
C ASN A 81 29.83 3.77 -27.29
N ILE A 82 29.41 4.97 -27.70
CA ILE A 82 29.33 5.30 -29.14
C ILE A 82 30.42 6.23 -29.59
N ASP A 83 30.73 7.30 -28.86
CA ASP A 83 31.54 8.39 -29.41
C ASP A 83 33.01 8.38 -28.96
N ALA A 84 33.30 7.85 -27.78
CA ALA A 84 34.72 7.74 -27.33
C ALA A 84 35.58 6.83 -28.23
N ILE A 85 34.95 5.91 -28.96
CA ILE A 85 35.60 4.95 -29.87
C ILE A 85 35.82 5.54 -31.26
N SER A 86 35.04 6.55 -31.67
CA SER A 86 34.94 7.00 -33.07
C SER A 86 35.76 8.25 -33.39
N TYR A 87 36.19 9.01 -32.40
CA TYR A 87 36.86 10.29 -32.62
C TYR A 87 38.32 10.30 -32.19
N PRO A 88 39.27 10.61 -33.08
CA PRO A 88 40.68 10.80 -32.68
C PRO A 88 40.80 12.05 -31.78
N PRO A 89 41.75 12.04 -30.82
CA PRO A 89 41.95 13.12 -29.84
C PRO A 89 42.19 14.52 -30.44
N GLU A 90 42.56 14.57 -31.69
CA GLU A 90 42.86 15.81 -32.43
C GLU A 90 41.65 16.35 -33.20
N SER A 91 40.52 15.69 -33.15
CA SER A 91 39.28 16.13 -33.86
C SER A 91 38.46 17.11 -33.05
N GLU A 92 37.82 18.06 -33.73
CA GLU A 92 36.88 19.00 -33.13
C GLU A 92 35.71 18.27 -32.43
N ASN A 93 35.32 17.13 -32.94
CA ASN A 93 34.26 16.28 -32.37
C ASN A 93 34.65 15.65 -31.01
N TYR A 94 35.96 15.38 -30.81
CA TYR A 94 36.47 14.90 -29.52
C TYR A 94 36.36 15.98 -28.44
N GLY A 95 36.62 17.24 -28.75
CA GLY A 95 36.41 18.35 -27.83
C GLY A 95 34.94 18.55 -27.44
N ASN A 96 34.03 18.42 -28.41
CA ASN A 96 32.58 18.51 -28.14
C ASN A 96 32.08 17.34 -27.30
N PHE A 97 32.56 16.12 -27.57
CA PHE A 97 32.27 14.94 -26.75
C PHE A 97 32.64 15.14 -25.27
N TRP A 98 33.84 15.66 -25.02
CA TRP A 98 34.29 15.94 -23.66
C TRP A 98 33.45 16.98 -22.94
N LEU A 99 33.01 18.01 -23.63
CA LEU A 99 32.10 19.02 -23.09
C LEU A 99 30.77 18.40 -22.70
N GLU A 100 30.13 17.62 -23.58
CA GLU A 100 28.87 16.94 -23.31
C GLU A 100 28.97 15.91 -22.18
N PHE A 101 30.12 15.21 -22.10
CA PHE A 101 30.39 14.27 -21.02
C PHE A 101 30.54 14.98 -19.68
N GLU A 102 31.30 16.06 -19.58
CA GLU A 102 31.47 16.81 -18.33
C GLU A 102 30.17 17.47 -17.89
N GLU A 103 29.36 17.97 -18.83
CA GLU A 103 28.02 18.47 -18.51
C GLU A 103 27.11 17.37 -17.94
N ALA A 104 27.10 16.20 -18.57
CA ALA A 104 26.29 15.07 -18.11
C ALA A 104 26.80 14.53 -16.75
N ARG A 105 28.11 14.52 -16.51
CA ARG A 105 28.71 14.16 -15.23
C ARG A 105 28.32 15.11 -14.11
N HIS A 106 28.42 16.42 -14.34
CA HIS A 106 27.98 17.42 -13.37
C HIS A 106 26.48 17.35 -13.06
N GLU A 107 25.66 17.05 -14.05
CA GLU A 107 24.23 16.86 -13.86
C GLU A 107 23.95 15.59 -13.04
N ALA A 108 24.67 14.49 -13.29
CA ALA A 108 24.58 13.25 -12.51
C ALA A 108 24.99 13.47 -11.05
N GLU A 109 26.11 14.17 -10.80
CA GLU A 109 26.59 14.54 -9.47
C GLU A 109 25.57 15.42 -8.72
N SER A 110 25.01 16.41 -9.41
CA SER A 110 23.96 17.28 -8.82
C SER A 110 22.71 16.48 -8.43
N ASN A 111 22.28 15.52 -9.26
CA ASN A 111 21.17 14.66 -8.95
C ASN A 111 21.47 13.70 -7.80
N ARG A 112 22.69 13.14 -7.73
CA ARG A 112 23.15 12.32 -6.61
C ARG A 112 23.08 13.09 -5.29
N VAL A 113 23.63 14.31 -5.24
CA VAL A 113 23.58 15.15 -4.03
C VAL A 113 22.13 15.47 -3.64
N HIS A 114 21.26 15.72 -4.61
CA HIS A 114 19.84 15.94 -4.35
C HIS A 114 19.18 14.70 -3.78
N LEU A 115 19.42 13.52 -4.35
CA LEU A 115 18.92 12.26 -3.86
C LEU A 115 19.45 11.91 -2.46
N GLU A 116 20.75 12.10 -2.18
CA GLU A 116 21.32 11.92 -0.84
C GLU A 116 20.66 12.83 0.19
N THR A 117 20.39 14.08 -0.18
CA THR A 117 19.69 15.04 0.69
C THR A 117 18.27 14.56 0.96
N VAL A 118 17.53 14.18 -0.07
CA VAL A 118 16.18 13.63 0.05
C VAL A 118 16.18 12.37 0.92
N PHE A 119 17.17 11.47 0.74
CA PHE A 119 17.24 10.24 1.52
C PHE A 119 17.68 10.44 2.96
N SER A 120 18.63 11.33 3.23
CA SER A 120 19.01 11.65 4.60
C SER A 120 17.84 12.25 5.40
N GLU A 121 17.00 13.03 4.73
CA GLU A 121 15.75 13.55 5.31
C GLU A 121 14.70 12.45 5.55
N TYR A 122 14.64 11.42 4.70
CA TYR A 122 13.72 10.29 4.90
C TYR A 122 14.23 9.30 5.96
N HIS A 123 15.53 9.07 6.04
CA HIS A 123 16.11 8.06 6.92
C HIS A 123 15.91 8.38 8.42
N SER A 124 15.82 9.66 8.79
CA SER A 124 15.52 10.06 10.16
C SER A 124 14.08 9.76 10.60
N ASP A 125 13.17 9.54 9.65
CA ASP A 125 11.72 9.56 9.90
C ASP A 125 11.05 8.17 9.79
N LEU A 126 11.82 7.08 9.57
CA LEU A 126 11.26 5.75 9.33
C LEU A 126 10.37 5.21 10.47
N ASP A 127 10.81 5.37 11.70
CA ASP A 127 10.05 4.96 12.88
C ASP A 127 8.78 5.80 13.04
N ASP A 128 8.81 7.03 12.52
CA ASP A 128 7.72 8.00 12.62
C ASP A 128 6.62 7.75 11.58
N VAL A 129 6.91 7.17 10.41
CA VAL A 129 5.92 6.97 9.34
C VAL A 129 4.75 6.10 9.79
N LYS A 130 5.02 4.98 10.45
CA LYS A 130 3.96 4.10 10.95
C LYS A 130 3.15 4.77 12.05
N GLU A 131 3.82 5.51 12.94
CA GLU A 131 3.14 6.27 14.00
C GLU A 131 2.32 7.43 13.43
N PHE A 132 2.82 8.11 12.41
CA PHE A 132 2.08 9.15 11.69
C PHE A 132 0.74 8.64 11.13
N PHE A 133 0.74 7.50 10.42
CA PHE A 133 -0.49 6.89 9.95
C PHE A 133 -1.39 6.41 11.09
N ARG A 134 -0.80 5.85 12.16
CA ARG A 134 -1.53 5.40 13.34
C ARG A 134 -2.26 6.56 14.03
N GLU A 135 -1.58 7.68 14.23
CA GLU A 135 -2.18 8.87 14.84
C GLU A 135 -3.28 9.45 13.96
N GLY A 136 -3.08 9.53 12.64
CA GLY A 136 -4.11 9.95 11.69
C GLY A 136 -5.36 9.06 11.76
N LEU A 137 -5.19 7.73 11.77
CA LEU A 137 -6.30 6.78 11.92
C LEU A 137 -7.00 6.94 13.28
N LYS A 138 -6.25 7.12 14.37
CA LYS A 138 -6.82 7.38 15.71
C LYS A 138 -7.64 8.67 15.74
N GLN A 139 -7.16 9.74 15.13
CA GLN A 139 -7.89 11.02 15.07
C GLN A 139 -9.16 10.89 14.21
N MET A 140 -9.10 10.24 13.06
CA MET A 140 -10.27 9.96 12.23
C MET A 140 -11.34 9.17 13.02
N CYS A 141 -10.93 8.16 13.77
CA CYS A 141 -11.85 7.37 14.60
C CYS A 141 -12.41 8.18 15.77
N LYS A 142 -11.65 9.11 16.38
CA LYS A 142 -12.16 10.03 17.38
C LYS A 142 -13.26 10.92 16.80
N CYS A 143 -13.03 11.51 15.63
CA CYS A 143 -14.04 12.31 14.93
C CYS A 143 -15.32 11.49 14.63
N ALA A 144 -15.18 10.24 14.18
CA ALA A 144 -16.31 9.35 13.96
C ALA A 144 -17.07 9.05 15.25
N ASN A 145 -16.36 8.77 16.35
CA ASN A 145 -16.96 8.52 17.66
C ASN A 145 -17.67 9.76 18.24
N GLU A 146 -17.15 10.95 18.02
CA GLU A 146 -17.81 12.20 18.41
C GLU A 146 -19.07 12.46 17.57
N ALA A 147 -19.03 12.20 16.27
CA ALA A 147 -20.20 12.27 15.41
C ALA A 147 -21.29 11.28 15.89
N ASN A 148 -20.89 10.06 16.27
CA ASN A 148 -21.77 9.08 16.90
C ASN A 148 -22.49 9.63 18.16
N ASN A 149 -21.79 10.33 19.01
CA ASN A 149 -22.35 10.88 20.27
C ASN A 149 -23.38 11.99 20.02
N LYS A 150 -23.29 12.70 18.90
CA LYS A 150 -24.24 13.79 18.53
C LYS A 150 -25.60 13.28 18.02
N LYS A 151 -25.82 11.96 17.97
CA LYS A 151 -27.08 11.30 17.57
C LYS A 151 -27.58 11.61 16.14
N ASN A 152 -26.72 12.07 15.25
CA ASN A 152 -27.07 12.41 13.87
C ASN A 152 -26.85 11.22 12.92
N TYR A 153 -27.37 10.03 13.29
CA TYR A 153 -27.24 8.86 12.42
C TYR A 153 -28.23 8.95 11.27
N LEU A 154 -27.71 8.77 10.06
CA LEU A 154 -28.53 8.78 8.86
C LEU A 154 -29.38 7.51 8.71
N ASN A 155 -28.90 6.34 9.17
CA ASN A 155 -29.57 5.06 8.97
C ASN A 155 -29.46 4.14 10.19
N LYS A 156 -30.61 3.75 10.77
CA LYS A 156 -30.72 2.74 11.84
C LYS A 156 -31.57 1.53 11.45
N ASN A 157 -31.68 1.25 10.14
CA ASN A 157 -32.66 0.29 9.64
C ASN A 157 -32.14 -1.14 9.62
N ILE A 158 -31.07 -1.45 10.35
CA ILE A 158 -30.52 -2.80 10.42
C ILE A 158 -31.00 -3.46 11.70
N LEU A 159 -31.59 -4.66 11.57
CA LEU A 159 -32.04 -5.46 12.70
C LEU A 159 -31.03 -6.57 12.98
N PHE A 160 -30.37 -6.48 14.13
CA PHE A 160 -29.46 -7.50 14.64
C PHE A 160 -30.11 -8.27 15.80
N SER A 161 -29.91 -9.59 15.79
CA SER A 161 -30.35 -10.48 16.85
C SER A 161 -29.27 -10.58 17.94
N ASP A 162 -29.66 -10.79 19.18
CA ASP A 162 -28.76 -11.05 20.29
C ASP A 162 -27.88 -12.31 20.07
N ASN A 163 -28.28 -13.18 19.14
CA ASN A 163 -27.54 -14.38 18.74
C ASN A 163 -26.68 -14.19 17.48
N ASP A 164 -26.54 -12.97 17.00
CA ASP A 164 -25.64 -12.67 15.88
C ASP A 164 -24.21 -12.53 16.39
N TYR A 165 -23.27 -12.97 15.54
CA TYR A 165 -21.83 -12.81 15.77
C TYR A 165 -21.25 -11.88 14.74
N PHE A 166 -20.27 -11.09 15.15
CA PHE A 166 -19.71 -10.02 14.33
C PHE A 166 -18.21 -10.14 14.24
N ILE A 167 -17.69 -9.91 13.04
CA ILE A 167 -16.29 -9.63 12.80
C ILE A 167 -16.23 -8.20 12.27
N SER A 168 -15.55 -7.32 12.99
CA SER A 168 -15.34 -5.94 12.57
C SER A 168 -13.91 -5.74 12.11
N PHE A 169 -13.76 -5.23 10.90
CA PHE A 169 -12.51 -4.73 10.35
C PHE A 169 -12.36 -3.22 10.56
N ASN A 170 -13.38 -2.57 11.14
CA ASN A 170 -13.35 -1.14 11.44
C ASN A 170 -12.63 -0.89 12.75
N TYR A 171 -11.94 0.24 12.84
CA TYR A 171 -11.26 0.72 14.05
C TYR A 171 -12.22 1.43 15.02
N THR A 172 -13.43 1.73 14.58
CA THR A 172 -14.48 2.40 15.35
C THR A 172 -15.30 1.42 16.17
N ASN A 173 -15.89 1.88 17.25
CA ASN A 173 -16.87 1.12 18.04
C ASN A 173 -18.34 1.43 17.64
N THR A 174 -18.56 1.77 16.38
CA THR A 174 -19.86 2.15 15.81
C THR A 174 -20.94 1.12 16.07
N LEU A 175 -20.62 -0.17 15.90
CA LEU A 175 -21.57 -1.27 16.13
C LEU A 175 -22.16 -1.24 17.54
N GLU A 176 -21.32 -1.14 18.57
CA GLU A 176 -21.76 -1.13 19.97
C GLU A 176 -22.56 0.14 20.31
N LYS A 177 -22.20 1.27 19.73
CA LYS A 177 -22.85 2.55 20.01
C LYS A 177 -24.22 2.68 19.36
N ILE A 178 -24.36 2.21 18.14
CA ILE A 178 -25.62 2.31 17.38
C ILE A 178 -26.58 1.19 17.73
N TYR A 179 -26.06 0.00 18.03
CA TYR A 179 -26.84 -1.21 18.28
C TYR A 179 -26.57 -1.79 19.67
N PRO A 180 -27.11 -1.17 20.73
CA PRO A 180 -26.79 -1.54 22.12
C PRO A 180 -27.32 -2.94 22.54
N ASN A 181 -28.16 -3.57 21.74
CA ASN A 181 -28.58 -4.96 21.92
C ASN A 181 -27.51 -5.98 21.51
N VAL A 182 -26.49 -5.55 20.78
CA VAL A 182 -25.38 -6.43 20.38
C VAL A 182 -24.43 -6.59 21.54
N SER A 183 -24.23 -7.84 22.00
CA SER A 183 -23.29 -8.11 23.09
C SER A 183 -21.85 -7.95 22.63
N LYS A 184 -21.02 -7.29 23.43
CA LYS A 184 -19.56 -7.15 23.18
C LYS A 184 -18.87 -8.52 23.03
N SER A 185 -19.32 -9.55 23.74
CA SER A 185 -18.79 -10.90 23.66
C SER A 185 -19.00 -11.55 22.28
N ASN A 186 -19.94 -11.04 21.50
CA ASN A 186 -20.27 -11.50 20.17
C ASN A 186 -19.54 -10.72 19.06
N ILE A 187 -18.62 -9.82 19.42
CA ILE A 187 -17.87 -8.99 18.46
C ILE A 187 -16.38 -9.36 18.52
N CYS A 188 -15.80 -9.61 17.36
CA CYS A 188 -14.34 -9.74 17.19
C CYS A 188 -13.84 -8.57 16.33
N TYR A 189 -13.11 -7.66 16.95
CA TYR A 189 -12.39 -6.58 16.24
C TYR A 189 -11.04 -7.11 15.78
N ILE A 190 -10.89 -7.36 14.48
CA ILE A 190 -9.69 -7.97 13.91
C ILE A 190 -8.49 -7.03 13.95
N HIS A 191 -8.73 -5.76 13.66
CA HIS A 191 -7.69 -4.73 13.56
C HIS A 191 -7.52 -3.91 14.83
N GLY A 192 -8.17 -4.32 15.92
CA GLY A 192 -8.25 -3.54 17.14
C GLY A 192 -9.26 -2.40 17.04
N THR A 193 -9.37 -1.65 18.11
CA THR A 193 -10.20 -0.46 18.20
C THR A 193 -9.37 0.71 18.73
N ILE A 194 -9.89 1.93 18.57
CA ILE A 194 -9.25 3.14 19.09
C ILE A 194 -8.99 3.08 20.62
N GLU A 195 -9.69 2.23 21.35
CA GLU A 195 -9.53 2.02 22.80
C GLU A 195 -8.36 1.05 23.09
N GLU A 196 -7.87 0.31 22.10
CA GLU A 196 -6.69 -0.54 22.20
C GLU A 196 -5.43 0.27 21.92
N GLU A 197 -4.30 -0.08 22.52
CA GLU A 197 -3.04 0.65 22.31
C GLU A 197 -2.54 0.54 20.87
N GLU A 198 -2.79 -0.61 20.23
CA GLU A 198 -2.25 -0.92 18.92
C GLU A 198 -3.36 -1.12 17.87
N LEU A 199 -3.38 -0.24 16.86
CA LEU A 199 -4.18 -0.44 15.64
C LEU A 199 -3.38 -1.26 14.63
N ILE A 200 -4.04 -2.28 14.05
CA ILE A 200 -3.43 -3.17 13.06
C ILE A 200 -3.84 -2.71 11.65
N PHE A 201 -2.91 -2.10 10.95
CA PHE A 201 -3.08 -1.64 9.58
C PHE A 201 -1.83 -1.96 8.76
N GLY A 202 -1.93 -1.88 7.45
CA GLY A 202 -0.82 -2.12 6.55
C GLY A 202 -1.18 -3.01 5.36
N ASN A 203 -0.15 -3.38 4.60
CA ASN A 203 -0.24 -4.24 3.43
C ASN A 203 0.23 -5.67 3.74
N LEU A 204 -0.12 -6.63 2.90
CA LEU A 204 0.43 -8.00 2.94
C LEU A 204 1.76 -8.12 2.19
N SER A 205 2.29 -7.05 1.65
CA SER A 205 3.28 -7.07 0.60
C SER A 205 4.54 -7.87 0.95
N GLU A 206 4.78 -8.91 0.18
CA GLU A 206 6.10 -9.45 -0.11
C GLU A 206 6.75 -8.73 -1.31
N ASN A 207 6.27 -7.56 -1.70
CA ASN A 207 6.88 -6.80 -2.78
C ASN A 207 8.20 -6.21 -2.29
N ILE A 208 9.23 -7.01 -2.40
CA ILE A 208 10.63 -6.57 -2.39
C ILE A 208 10.80 -5.77 -3.69
N VAL A 209 11.26 -4.55 -3.59
CA VAL A 209 11.72 -3.80 -4.77
C VAL A 209 12.99 -4.51 -5.21
N ASP A 210 12.90 -5.30 -6.27
CA ASP A 210 14.04 -5.95 -6.90
C ASP A 210 14.54 -5.03 -8.02
N THR A 211 15.56 -4.27 -7.73
CA THR A 211 16.20 -3.37 -8.71
C THR A 211 17.33 -4.04 -9.46
N THR A 212 17.72 -5.25 -9.05
CA THR A 212 18.91 -5.90 -9.60
C THR A 212 18.67 -6.59 -10.93
N SER A 213 17.40 -6.98 -11.24
CA SER A 213 17.12 -7.79 -12.44
C SER A 213 17.16 -6.98 -13.74
N ASP A 214 16.63 -5.77 -13.74
CA ASP A 214 16.53 -4.99 -14.99
C ASP A 214 17.82 -4.22 -15.32
N LEU A 215 18.49 -3.65 -14.30
CA LEU A 215 19.72 -2.90 -14.50
C LEU A 215 20.91 -3.82 -14.88
N ASN A 216 21.00 -5.02 -14.30
CA ASN A 216 22.10 -5.94 -14.60
C ASN A 216 22.02 -6.58 -15.98
N GLU A 217 20.81 -6.89 -16.49
CA GLU A 217 20.67 -7.47 -17.84
C GLU A 217 20.97 -6.43 -18.95
N GLU A 218 20.57 -5.17 -18.76
CA GLU A 218 20.92 -4.12 -19.73
C GLU A 218 22.39 -3.70 -19.62
N ASN A 219 22.94 -3.54 -18.42
CA ASN A 219 24.35 -3.22 -18.23
C ASN A 219 25.28 -4.35 -18.69
N GLU A 220 24.95 -5.63 -18.48
CA GLU A 220 25.71 -6.74 -19.07
C GLU A 220 25.69 -6.73 -20.60
N LYS A 221 24.62 -6.25 -21.23
CA LYS A 221 24.50 -6.11 -22.67
C LYS A 221 25.39 -5.00 -23.24
N TYR A 222 25.58 -3.91 -22.49
CA TYR A 222 26.46 -2.82 -22.88
C TYR A 222 27.94 -3.09 -22.57
N CYS A 223 28.27 -3.82 -21.50
CA CYS A 223 29.64 -4.16 -21.13
C CYS A 223 30.26 -5.33 -21.94
N LYS A 224 29.44 -6.16 -22.63
CA LYS A 224 29.90 -7.38 -23.33
C LYS A 224 30.05 -7.23 -24.85
N SER A 225 29.63 -6.12 -25.47
CA SER A 225 29.76 -5.95 -26.91
C SER A 225 31.17 -5.48 -27.31
N ASP A 226 32.00 -6.46 -27.68
CA ASP A 226 33.10 -6.40 -28.63
C ASP A 226 34.10 -5.23 -28.57
N ILE A 227 34.83 -5.08 -27.47
CA ILE A 227 36.09 -4.31 -27.43
C ILE A 227 37.27 -5.13 -27.98
N LYS A 228 37.06 -6.19 -28.71
CA LYS A 228 38.09 -6.93 -29.37
C LYS A 228 38.42 -6.31 -30.74
N GLY A 229 39.40 -5.40 -30.76
CA GLY A 229 40.04 -5.01 -31.98
C GLY A 229 40.29 -3.53 -32.24
N CYS A 230 39.89 -2.62 -31.38
CA CYS A 230 40.25 -1.21 -31.53
C CYS A 230 41.37 -0.83 -30.56
N GLU A 231 42.47 -0.32 -31.06
CA GLU A 231 43.48 0.41 -30.25
C GLU A 231 42.83 1.73 -29.78
N ILE A 232 42.23 1.69 -28.59
CA ILE A 232 41.60 2.86 -27.97
C ILE A 232 42.67 3.62 -27.22
N HIS A 233 43.09 4.78 -27.69
CA HIS A 233 43.87 5.74 -26.92
C HIS A 233 42.94 6.55 -25.98
N VAL A 234 42.08 5.89 -25.23
CA VAL A 234 41.36 6.52 -24.13
C VAL A 234 42.31 6.62 -22.97
N LYS A 235 42.51 7.84 -22.43
CA LYS A 235 43.33 8.01 -21.23
C LYS A 235 42.79 7.13 -20.12
N GLN A 236 43.66 6.40 -19.43
CA GLN A 236 43.32 5.54 -18.28
C GLN A 236 42.53 6.31 -17.22
N GLU A 237 42.86 7.57 -17.04
CA GLU A 237 42.15 8.51 -16.15
C GLU A 237 40.66 8.66 -16.44
N PHE A 238 40.23 8.51 -17.70
CA PHE A 238 38.82 8.54 -18.08
C PHE A 238 38.10 7.27 -17.65
N ILE A 239 38.70 6.09 -17.91
CA ILE A 239 38.16 4.81 -17.49
C ILE A 239 38.02 4.76 -15.97
N ASP A 240 39.04 5.20 -15.26
CA ASP A 240 39.05 5.19 -13.80
C ASP A 240 37.94 6.11 -13.22
N ASN A 241 37.70 7.27 -13.83
CA ASN A 241 36.63 8.19 -13.41
C ASN A 241 35.24 7.63 -13.67
N VAL A 242 34.99 7.03 -14.85
CA VAL A 242 33.71 6.45 -15.17
C VAL A 242 33.42 5.24 -14.28
N THR A 243 34.41 4.39 -14.04
CA THR A 243 34.27 3.23 -13.15
C THR A 243 33.97 3.68 -11.71
N TYR A 244 34.64 4.71 -11.22
CA TYR A 244 34.40 5.27 -9.89
C TYR A 244 32.98 5.84 -9.74
N GLU A 245 32.49 6.63 -10.70
CA GLU A 245 31.15 7.21 -10.65
C GLU A 245 30.07 6.09 -10.72
N GLN A 246 30.32 5.04 -11.49
CA GLN A 246 29.42 3.89 -11.54
C GLN A 246 29.39 3.10 -10.23
N GLU A 247 30.55 2.83 -9.62
CA GLU A 247 30.63 2.12 -8.33
C GLU A 247 29.94 2.92 -7.21
N GLU A 248 30.13 4.24 -7.14
CA GLU A 248 29.44 5.09 -6.17
C GLU A 248 27.94 5.11 -6.41
N PHE A 249 27.50 5.17 -7.68
CA PHE A 249 26.09 5.14 -8.03
C PHE A 249 25.43 3.80 -7.65
N ASP A 250 26.09 2.67 -7.95
CA ASP A 250 25.59 1.34 -7.61
C ASP A 250 25.46 1.16 -6.09
N GLN A 251 26.47 1.58 -5.33
CA GLN A 251 26.43 1.54 -3.86
C GLN A 251 25.30 2.42 -3.30
N TYR A 252 25.06 3.56 -3.92
CA TYR A 252 23.99 4.46 -3.51
C TYR A 252 22.61 3.83 -3.78
N ASN A 253 22.40 3.24 -4.97
CA ASN A 253 21.18 2.54 -5.32
C ASN A 253 20.87 1.39 -4.35
N GLU A 254 21.87 0.58 -3.99
CA GLU A 254 21.71 -0.49 -3.02
C GLU A 254 21.22 0.04 -1.66
N ASN A 255 21.76 1.14 -1.19
CA ASN A 255 21.35 1.77 0.07
C ASN A 255 19.89 2.27 0.00
N VAL A 256 19.52 2.93 -1.10
CA VAL A 256 18.16 3.41 -1.34
C VAL A 256 17.16 2.28 -1.37
N VAL A 257 17.47 1.22 -2.12
CA VAL A 257 16.62 0.03 -2.22
C VAL A 257 16.47 -0.66 -0.88
N ALA A 258 17.57 -0.84 -0.14
CA ALA A 258 17.55 -1.41 1.20
C ALA A 258 16.64 -0.60 2.14
N TYR A 259 16.72 0.73 2.09
CA TYR A 259 15.88 1.63 2.85
C TYR A 259 14.40 1.51 2.49
N MET A 260 14.06 1.54 1.18
CA MET A 260 12.68 1.39 0.71
C MET A 260 12.10 0.04 1.09
N ASN A 261 12.88 -1.02 1.00
CA ASN A 261 12.47 -2.34 1.45
C ASN A 261 12.22 -2.37 2.96
N GLN A 262 13.05 -1.73 3.76
CA GLN A 262 12.84 -1.62 5.20
C GLN A 262 11.55 -0.85 5.53
N LEU A 263 11.28 0.26 4.82
CA LEU A 263 10.05 1.03 4.96
C LEU A 263 8.83 0.19 4.57
N ASN A 264 8.88 -0.50 3.43
CA ASN A 264 7.80 -1.38 2.99
C ASN A 264 7.55 -2.52 3.98
N MET A 265 8.61 -3.15 4.50
CA MET A 265 8.52 -4.19 5.53
C MET A 265 7.89 -3.67 6.82
N SER A 266 8.18 -2.43 7.23
CA SER A 266 7.59 -1.83 8.43
C SER A 266 6.07 -1.65 8.30
N MET A 267 5.55 -1.56 7.07
CA MET A 267 4.12 -1.42 6.76
C MET A 267 3.39 -2.76 6.58
N ILE A 268 4.07 -3.90 6.76
CA ILE A 268 3.41 -5.21 6.70
C ILE A 268 2.43 -5.37 7.87
N LYS A 269 1.20 -5.75 7.51
CA LYS A 269 0.10 -5.98 8.45
C LYS A 269 0.19 -7.37 9.07
N PRO A 270 0.28 -7.50 10.39
CA PRO A 270 0.26 -8.80 11.03
C PRO A 270 -1.14 -9.43 10.95
N ILE A 271 -1.23 -10.65 10.42
CA ILE A 271 -2.51 -11.35 10.26
C ILE A 271 -2.92 -12.01 11.58
N GLN A 272 -4.13 -11.70 12.08
CA GLN A 272 -4.67 -12.13 13.37
C GLN A 272 -5.49 -13.43 13.29
N ILE A 273 -5.01 -14.43 12.52
CA ILE A 273 -5.73 -15.71 12.32
C ILE A 273 -6.02 -16.44 13.64
N LYS A 274 -5.10 -16.42 14.59
CA LYS A 274 -5.28 -17.09 15.90
C LYS A 274 -6.44 -16.46 16.69
N ARG A 275 -6.54 -15.11 16.69
CA ARG A 275 -7.62 -14.34 17.33
C ARG A 275 -8.97 -14.72 16.74
N LEU A 276 -9.05 -14.71 15.41
CA LEU A 276 -10.27 -15.04 14.68
C LEU A 276 -10.69 -16.50 14.88
N LYS A 277 -9.76 -17.45 14.78
CA LYS A 277 -10.04 -18.87 14.98
C LYS A 277 -10.61 -19.14 16.38
N LYS A 278 -10.00 -18.59 17.41
CA LYS A 278 -10.48 -18.72 18.81
C LYS A 278 -11.90 -18.20 18.99
N PHE A 279 -12.27 -17.13 18.28
CA PHE A 279 -13.61 -16.56 18.31
C PHE A 279 -14.64 -17.47 17.62
N LEU A 280 -14.28 -18.06 16.46
CA LEU A 280 -15.21 -18.77 15.59
C LEU A 280 -15.34 -20.26 15.88
N GLU A 281 -14.35 -20.93 16.47
CA GLU A 281 -14.26 -22.40 16.57
C GLU A 281 -15.42 -23.10 17.27
N LYS A 282 -16.16 -22.37 18.13
CA LYS A 282 -17.31 -22.90 18.90
C LYS A 282 -18.66 -22.53 18.30
N LEU A 283 -18.68 -21.82 17.18
CA LEU A 283 -19.91 -21.32 16.58
C LEU A 283 -20.48 -22.29 15.52
N ASP A 284 -21.81 -22.34 15.41
CA ASP A 284 -22.51 -23.02 14.31
C ASP A 284 -23.12 -21.97 13.39
N ILE A 285 -22.39 -21.57 12.36
CA ILE A 285 -22.77 -20.52 11.42
C ILE A 285 -23.37 -21.13 10.15
N LYS A 286 -24.57 -20.68 9.79
CA LYS A 286 -25.29 -21.09 8.57
C LYS A 286 -25.34 -20.01 7.50
N LYS A 287 -25.26 -18.74 7.91
CA LYS A 287 -25.33 -17.60 7.01
C LYS A 287 -24.26 -16.58 7.36
N ILE A 288 -23.56 -16.09 6.35
CA ILE A 288 -22.52 -15.08 6.45
C ILE A 288 -22.96 -13.87 5.64
N TYR A 289 -23.01 -12.72 6.29
CA TYR A 289 -23.39 -11.44 5.70
C TYR A 289 -22.18 -10.49 5.73
N ILE A 290 -21.75 -9.98 4.59
CA ILE A 290 -20.61 -9.09 4.44
C ILE A 290 -21.14 -7.72 4.04
N PHE A 291 -20.96 -6.72 4.90
CA PHE A 291 -21.49 -5.38 4.71
C PHE A 291 -20.41 -4.32 4.69
N GLY A 292 -20.43 -3.51 3.63
CA GLY A 292 -19.52 -2.37 3.49
C GLY A 292 -18.05 -2.76 3.39
N PHE A 293 -17.74 -3.87 2.72
CA PHE A 293 -16.39 -4.42 2.62
C PHE A 293 -15.99 -4.62 1.16
N SER A 294 -14.79 -4.14 0.79
CA SER A 294 -14.26 -4.24 -0.58
C SER A 294 -13.60 -5.59 -0.89
N MET A 295 -13.41 -6.45 0.12
CA MET A 295 -12.71 -7.72 0.01
C MET A 295 -11.27 -7.57 -0.49
N GLY A 296 -10.56 -6.54 0.00
CA GLY A 296 -9.17 -6.29 -0.37
C GLY A 296 -8.29 -7.51 -0.14
N LYS A 297 -7.32 -7.73 -1.04
CA LYS A 297 -6.41 -8.91 -0.99
C LYS A 297 -5.72 -9.06 0.37
N VAL A 298 -5.48 -7.94 1.05
CA VAL A 298 -4.89 -7.88 2.40
C VAL A 298 -5.66 -8.70 3.43
N ASP A 299 -6.97 -8.83 3.28
CA ASP A 299 -7.84 -9.47 4.24
C ASP A 299 -8.35 -10.86 3.78
N LEU A 300 -8.02 -11.29 2.56
CA LEU A 300 -8.46 -12.59 2.03
C LEU A 300 -8.13 -13.79 2.94
N PRO A 301 -6.97 -13.88 3.62
CA PRO A 301 -6.65 -14.99 4.51
C PRO A 301 -7.70 -15.20 5.61
N TYR A 302 -8.34 -14.13 6.08
CA TYR A 302 -9.43 -14.25 7.06
C TYR A 302 -10.66 -14.91 6.46
N PHE A 303 -11.03 -14.53 5.24
CA PHE A 303 -12.19 -15.09 4.54
C PHE A 303 -11.99 -16.54 4.14
N GLU A 304 -10.78 -16.92 3.74
CA GLU A 304 -10.43 -18.31 3.46
C GLU A 304 -10.57 -19.18 4.71
N MET A 305 -10.10 -18.71 5.87
CA MET A 305 -10.27 -19.42 7.13
C MET A 305 -11.76 -19.53 7.52
N ILE A 306 -12.56 -18.47 7.34
CA ILE A 306 -14.01 -18.52 7.61
C ILE A 306 -14.68 -19.55 6.69
N TYR A 307 -14.29 -19.61 5.42
CA TYR A 307 -14.78 -20.59 4.48
C TYR A 307 -14.44 -22.04 4.90
N ASP A 308 -13.20 -22.27 5.31
CA ASP A 308 -12.75 -23.59 5.76
C ASP A 308 -13.49 -24.06 7.03
N LEU A 309 -13.82 -23.13 7.96
CA LEU A 309 -14.61 -23.42 9.15
C LEU A 309 -16.10 -23.66 8.86
N PHE A 310 -16.67 -22.91 7.90
CA PHE A 310 -18.11 -22.95 7.59
C PHE A 310 -18.40 -23.22 6.10
N PRO A 311 -17.94 -24.35 5.53
CA PRO A 311 -18.01 -24.61 4.08
C PRO A 311 -19.44 -24.74 3.54
N LYS A 312 -20.41 -25.00 4.43
CA LYS A 312 -21.85 -25.11 4.08
C LYS A 312 -22.64 -23.82 4.27
N ALA A 313 -22.03 -22.77 4.83
CA ALA A 313 -22.70 -21.51 5.03
C ALA A 313 -23.05 -20.82 3.70
N GLU A 314 -24.17 -20.11 3.68
CA GLU A 314 -24.54 -19.23 2.58
C GLU A 314 -23.89 -17.87 2.77
N TRP A 315 -23.30 -17.33 1.70
CA TRP A 315 -22.58 -16.04 1.73
C TRP A 315 -23.32 -14.97 0.95
N PHE A 316 -23.53 -13.83 1.59
CA PHE A 316 -24.18 -12.66 1.00
C PHE A 316 -23.28 -11.45 1.18
N ILE A 317 -23.04 -10.70 0.10
CA ILE A 317 -22.28 -9.45 0.17
C ILE A 317 -23.12 -8.28 -0.32
N SER A 318 -23.06 -7.18 0.44
CA SER A 318 -23.67 -5.92 0.05
C SER A 318 -22.81 -5.21 -1.00
N VAL A 319 -23.45 -4.81 -2.11
CA VAL A 319 -22.80 -4.05 -3.18
C VAL A 319 -23.48 -2.69 -3.30
N TYR A 320 -22.70 -1.62 -3.12
CA TYR A 320 -23.23 -0.25 -3.21
C TYR A 320 -23.40 0.19 -4.68
N ASN A 321 -22.30 0.27 -5.44
CA ASN A 321 -22.33 0.70 -6.85
C ASN A 321 -22.11 -0.47 -7.82
N SER A 322 -20.93 -1.10 -7.76
CA SER A 322 -20.49 -2.18 -8.64
C SER A 322 -19.85 -3.31 -7.85
N SER A 323 -20.01 -4.54 -8.34
CA SER A 323 -19.33 -5.72 -7.81
C SER A 323 -17.99 -6.00 -8.50
N THR A 324 -17.58 -5.19 -9.48
CA THR A 324 -16.39 -5.45 -10.31
C THR A 324 -15.14 -5.56 -9.45
N MET A 325 -14.82 -4.54 -8.67
CA MET A 325 -13.64 -4.53 -7.79
C MET A 325 -13.66 -5.69 -6.78
N ILE A 326 -14.84 -6.01 -6.21
CA ILE A 326 -14.96 -7.13 -5.28
C ILE A 326 -14.63 -8.45 -5.98
N LYS A 327 -15.14 -8.65 -7.20
CA LYS A 327 -14.89 -9.87 -7.98
C LYS A 327 -13.40 -10.01 -8.34
N GLU A 328 -12.78 -8.93 -8.78
CA GLU A 328 -11.34 -8.89 -9.07
C GLU A 328 -10.49 -9.21 -7.84
N ASN A 329 -10.88 -8.69 -6.67
CA ASN A 329 -10.16 -8.93 -5.43
C ASN A 329 -10.23 -10.40 -4.97
N ILE A 330 -11.34 -11.10 -5.22
CA ILE A 330 -11.54 -12.48 -4.77
C ILE A 330 -11.36 -13.52 -5.88
N GLU A 331 -10.96 -13.10 -7.06
CA GLU A 331 -10.65 -14.00 -8.17
C GLU A 331 -9.66 -15.08 -7.71
N GLU A 332 -9.93 -16.32 -8.10
CA GLU A 332 -9.17 -17.51 -7.69
C GLU A 332 -9.29 -17.91 -6.20
N SER A 333 -10.02 -17.17 -5.36
CA SER A 333 -10.24 -17.57 -3.97
C SER A 333 -11.15 -18.80 -3.87
N LYS A 334 -10.94 -19.64 -2.84
CA LYS A 334 -11.74 -20.86 -2.59
C LYS A 334 -13.24 -20.61 -2.46
N PHE A 335 -13.62 -19.41 -2.05
CA PHE A 335 -15.01 -19.03 -1.73
C PHE A 335 -15.68 -18.18 -2.83
N GLU A 336 -15.00 -17.80 -3.89
CA GLU A 336 -15.50 -16.94 -4.98
C GLU A 336 -16.90 -17.34 -5.44
N LYS A 337 -17.08 -18.64 -5.75
CA LYS A 337 -18.35 -19.18 -6.25
C LYS A 337 -19.48 -19.27 -5.21
N LYS A 338 -19.18 -19.03 -3.94
CA LYS A 338 -20.16 -19.06 -2.83
C LYS A 338 -20.89 -17.75 -2.63
N ILE A 339 -20.30 -16.64 -3.07
CA ILE A 339 -20.81 -15.29 -2.78
C ILE A 339 -22.02 -14.94 -3.64
N LYS A 340 -23.09 -14.54 -2.98
CA LYS A 340 -24.29 -13.95 -3.58
C LYS A 340 -24.22 -12.42 -3.44
N TYR A 341 -24.02 -11.73 -4.56
CA TYR A 341 -23.94 -10.28 -4.60
C TYR A 341 -25.35 -9.67 -4.58
N LEU A 342 -25.62 -8.78 -3.64
CA LEU A 342 -26.90 -8.11 -3.48
C LEU A 342 -26.69 -6.59 -3.41
N LYS A 343 -27.53 -5.82 -4.13
CA LYS A 343 -27.60 -4.38 -3.90
C LYS A 343 -27.93 -4.11 -2.43
N THR A 344 -27.39 -3.04 -1.85
CA THR A 344 -27.49 -2.75 -0.42
C THR A 344 -28.91 -2.84 0.12
N GLU A 345 -29.91 -2.33 -0.59
CA GLU A 345 -31.32 -2.40 -0.19
C GLU A 345 -31.81 -3.85 -0.04
N LYS A 346 -31.58 -4.69 -1.07
CA LYS A 346 -31.94 -6.11 -1.06
C LYS A 346 -31.15 -6.92 -0.03
N PHE A 347 -29.91 -6.53 0.20
CA PHE A 347 -29.08 -7.12 1.24
C PHE A 347 -29.68 -6.86 2.64
N LEU A 348 -30.05 -5.63 2.93
CA LEU A 348 -30.66 -5.23 4.20
C LEU A 348 -32.04 -5.88 4.40
N GLU A 349 -32.88 -5.94 3.37
CA GLU A 349 -34.13 -6.69 3.42
C GLU A 349 -33.90 -8.15 3.80
N LYS A 350 -32.90 -8.79 3.19
CA LYS A 350 -32.57 -10.19 3.45
C LYS A 350 -31.99 -10.39 4.86
N LEU A 351 -31.16 -9.47 5.32
CA LEU A 351 -30.60 -9.48 6.68
C LEU A 351 -31.72 -9.34 7.71
N ASN A 352 -32.64 -8.39 7.51
CA ASN A 352 -33.76 -8.11 8.43
C ASN A 352 -34.84 -9.19 8.43
N ARG A 353 -35.14 -9.88 7.30
CA ARG A 353 -36.12 -10.98 7.23
C ARG A 353 -35.77 -12.22 8.04
N ASN A 354 -34.53 -12.34 8.46
CA ASN A 354 -34.04 -13.49 9.25
C ASN A 354 -33.88 -13.16 10.75
N PHE A 355 -34.49 -12.05 11.15
CA PHE A 355 -34.53 -11.59 12.55
C PHE A 355 -35.64 -12.32 13.35
#